data_8fac73be2c9ebb32cb40e22e6f46a568
#
_entry.id   8fac73be2c9ebb32cb40e22e6f46a568
#
_cell.length_a   1.000
_cell.length_b   1.000
_cell.length_c   1.000
_cell.angle_alpha   90.00
_cell.angle_beta   90.00
_cell.angle_gamma   90.00
#
_symmetry.space_group_name_H-M   'P 1'
#
loop_
_entity.id
_entity.type
_entity.pdbx_description
1 polymer ?
#
loop_
_entity_poly.entity_id
_entity_poly.type
_entity_poly.pdbx_seq_one_letter_code
_entity_poly.pdbx_strand_id
1 'polypeptide(L)' 'MYLVTNGRLITRDPDGKGYYEHGAVAYEGSQIVEVGEESALRAKYADAEIIDAKGGVIMPALIN' A
#
# COMPACT_ATOMS: atom_id res chain seq x y z
N MET A 1 3.21 -0.60 12.88
CA MET A 1 2.44 -0.58 11.59
C MET A 1 2.87 0.62 10.75
N TYR A 2 3.21 0.36 9.53
CA TYR A 2 3.60 1.40 8.59
C TYR A 2 2.66 1.42 7.41
N LEU A 3 2.46 2.60 6.85
CA LEU A 3 1.60 2.77 5.70
C LEU A 3 2.35 3.58 4.64
N VAL A 4 2.71 2.92 3.54
CA VAL A 4 3.37 3.59 2.43
C VAL A 4 2.30 4.21 1.56
N THR A 5 2.37 5.53 1.36
CA THR A 5 1.33 6.29 0.68
C THR A 5 1.94 7.20 -0.40
N ASN A 6 1.08 7.95 -1.06
CA ASN A 6 1.45 8.96 -2.03
C ASN A 6 2.28 8.38 -3.19
N GLY A 7 1.80 7.26 -3.73
CA GLY A 7 2.45 6.64 -4.88
C GLY A 7 1.45 5.87 -5.70
N ARG A 8 1.89 5.45 -6.86
CA ARG A 8 1.10 4.58 -7.73
C ARG A 8 1.37 3.14 -7.31
N LEU A 9 0.32 2.44 -6.98
CA LEU A 9 0.42 1.07 -6.51
C LEU A 9 0.14 0.10 -7.66
N ILE A 10 1.09 -0.76 -7.92
CA ILE A 10 0.93 -1.81 -8.91
C ILE A 10 0.92 -3.14 -8.18
N THR A 11 -0.19 -3.87 -8.30
CA THR A 11 -0.30 -5.19 -7.68
C THR A 11 -0.36 -6.24 -8.78
N ARG A 12 -0.16 -7.49 -8.40
CA ARG A 12 -0.29 -8.61 -9.34
C ARG A 12 -1.47 -9.49 -8.98
N ASP A 13 -2.52 -8.88 -8.50
CA ASP A 13 -3.72 -9.59 -8.13
C ASP A 13 -4.58 -9.83 -9.37
N PRO A 14 -4.69 -11.08 -9.85
CA PRO A 14 -5.48 -11.36 -11.06
C PRO A 14 -6.98 -11.19 -10.85
N ASP A 15 -7.43 -11.27 -9.59
CA ASP A 15 -8.85 -11.16 -9.27
C ASP A 15 -9.24 -9.77 -8.80
N GLY A 16 -8.28 -8.88 -8.69
CA GLY A 16 -8.52 -7.55 -8.17
C GLY A 16 -8.06 -6.48 -9.13
N LYS A 17 -8.00 -5.27 -8.60
CA LYS A 17 -7.52 -4.14 -9.33
C LYS A 17 -5.99 -4.16 -9.35
N GLY A 18 -5.40 -4.30 -10.52
CA GLY A 18 -3.94 -4.42 -10.65
C GLY A 18 -3.19 -3.11 -10.50
N TYR A 19 -3.90 -1.98 -10.48
CA TYR A 19 -3.28 -0.67 -10.46
C TYR A 19 -4.13 0.31 -9.67
N TYR A 20 -3.46 1.07 -8.80
CA TYR A 20 -4.11 2.14 -8.05
C TYR A 20 -3.31 3.42 -8.28
N GLU A 21 -3.95 4.44 -8.80
CA GLU A 21 -3.28 5.73 -9.01
C GLU A 21 -2.88 6.37 -7.68
N HIS A 22 -3.71 6.20 -6.66
CA HIS A 22 -3.43 6.66 -5.31
C HIS A 22 -3.57 5.49 -4.35
N GLY A 23 -2.60 4.60 -4.41
CA GLY A 23 -2.62 3.39 -3.61
C GLY A 23 -1.76 3.51 -2.36
N ALA A 24 -1.91 2.52 -1.49
CA ALA A 24 -1.11 2.43 -0.28
C ALA A 24 -0.89 0.98 0.09
N VAL A 25 0.18 0.75 0.84
CA VAL A 25 0.51 -0.57 1.37
C VAL A 25 0.67 -0.44 2.87
N ALA A 26 -0.07 -1.25 3.60
CA ALA A 26 0.07 -1.35 5.04
C ALA A 26 0.92 -2.57 5.36
N TYR A 27 1.94 -2.38 6.19
CA TYR A 27 2.75 -3.52 6.58
C TYR A 27 3.18 -3.40 8.03
N GLU A 28 3.50 -4.55 8.62
CA GLU A 28 3.98 -4.62 9.99
C GLU A 28 5.14 -5.60 10.04
N GLY A 29 6.28 -5.12 10.53
CA GLY A 29 7.50 -5.90 10.48
C GLY A 29 7.88 -6.15 9.03
N SER A 30 7.95 -7.40 8.63
CA SER A 30 8.25 -7.78 7.25
C SER A 30 7.04 -8.33 6.51
N GLN A 31 5.84 -8.18 7.08
CA GLN A 31 4.62 -8.70 6.47
C GLN A 31 3.73 -7.60 5.93
N ILE A 32 3.26 -7.79 4.70
CA ILE A 32 2.25 -6.91 4.12
C ILE A 32 0.89 -7.32 4.68
N VAL A 33 0.23 -6.37 5.33
CA VAL A 33 -1.07 -6.61 5.96
C VAL A 33 -2.20 -6.38 4.97
N GLU A 34 -2.10 -5.30 4.20
CA GLU A 34 -3.17 -4.96 3.25
C GLU A 34 -2.64 -4.00 2.19
N VAL A 35 -3.23 -4.07 1.00
CA VAL A 35 -2.95 -3.12 -0.07
C VAL A 35 -4.27 -2.61 -0.61
N GLY A 36 -4.29 -1.38 -1.11
CA GLY A 36 -5.51 -0.83 -1.67
C GLY A 36 -5.44 0.68 -1.82
N GLU A 37 -6.61 1.31 -1.87
CA GLU A 37 -6.71 2.75 -1.98
C GLU A 37 -6.13 3.44 -0.74
N GLU A 38 -5.37 4.51 -0.97
CA GLU A 38 -4.75 5.24 0.12
C GLU A 38 -5.77 5.76 1.13
N SER A 39 -6.85 6.37 0.64
CA SER A 39 -7.86 6.94 1.53
C SER A 39 -8.49 5.88 2.43
N ALA A 40 -8.77 4.71 1.88
CA ALA A 40 -9.36 3.62 2.65
C ALA A 40 -8.39 3.11 3.72
N LEU A 41 -7.13 2.92 3.35
CA LEU A 41 -6.14 2.41 4.29
C LEU A 41 -5.78 3.43 5.36
N ARG A 42 -5.75 4.72 5.01
CA ARG A 42 -5.49 5.76 6.01
C ARG A 42 -6.60 5.84 7.04
N ALA A 43 -7.83 5.63 6.63
CA ALA A 43 -8.95 5.59 7.56
C ALA A 43 -8.90 4.34 8.44
N LYS A 44 -8.55 3.21 7.86
CA LYS A 44 -8.51 1.94 8.58
C LYS A 44 -7.33 1.86 9.54
N TYR A 45 -6.18 2.38 9.14
CA TYR A 45 -4.95 2.32 9.94
C TYR A 45 -4.50 3.72 10.32
N ALA A 46 -5.40 4.45 10.99
CA ALA A 46 -5.14 5.86 11.33
C ALA A 46 -3.93 6.04 12.25
N ASP A 47 -3.56 5.02 13.01
CA ASP A 47 -2.42 5.08 13.91
C ASP A 47 -1.11 4.65 13.27
N ALA A 48 -1.15 4.23 12.00
CA ALA A 48 0.05 3.79 11.32
C ALA A 48 0.99 4.95 11.03
N GLU A 49 2.27 4.67 11.04
CA GLU A 49 3.28 5.65 10.64
C GLU A 49 3.27 5.77 9.12
N ILE A 50 3.21 6.98 8.64
CA ILE A 50 3.11 7.24 7.19
C ILE A 50 4.49 7.34 6.57
N ILE A 51 4.70 6.60 5.50
CA ILE A 51 5.90 6.69 4.67
C ILE A 51 5.49 7.22 3.32
N ASP A 52 6.03 8.36 2.94
CA ASP A 52 5.67 9.04 1.70
C ASP A 52 6.52 8.51 0.55
N ALA A 53 5.88 7.92 -0.45
CA ALA A 53 6.57 7.43 -1.64
C ALA A 53 6.94 8.56 -2.62
N LYS A 54 6.53 9.78 -2.33
CA LYS A 54 6.88 10.98 -3.10
C LYS A 54 6.50 10.89 -4.58
N GLY A 55 5.35 10.30 -4.84
CA GLY A 55 4.85 10.17 -6.20
C GLY A 55 5.49 9.03 -6.99
N GLY A 56 6.28 8.21 -6.34
CA GLY A 56 6.91 7.07 -7.01
C GLY A 56 5.96 5.91 -7.20
N VAL A 57 6.52 4.79 -7.62
CA VAL A 57 5.77 3.55 -7.83
C VAL A 57 5.96 2.64 -6.63
N ILE A 58 4.85 2.11 -6.12
CA ILE A 58 4.86 1.16 -5.03
C ILE A 58 4.54 -0.22 -5.60
N MET A 59 5.45 -1.15 -5.43
CA MET A 59 5.25 -2.52 -5.89
C MET A 59 5.47 -3.45 -4.71
N PRO A 60 4.39 -3.95 -4.09
CA PRO A 60 4.57 -4.88 -2.98
C PRO A 60 5.18 -6.18 -3.51
N ALA A 61 6.29 -6.55 -2.93
CA ALA A 61 6.95 -7.80 -3.27
C ALA A 61 6.39 -8.89 -2.37
N LEU A 62 5.63 -9.80 -2.96
CA LEU A 62 5.15 -10.97 -2.25
C LEU A 62 6.23 -12.03 -2.36
N ILE A 63 7.02 -12.14 -1.33
CA ILE A 63 8.06 -13.17 -1.26
C ILE A 63 7.50 -14.32 -0.45
N ASN A 64 7.41 -15.43 -1.09
CA ASN A 64 6.99 -16.65 -0.40
C ASN A 64 8.18 -17.33 0.23
#